data_729411b3b160d323fe8ef715a0465bc8
#
_entry.id   729411b3b160d323fe8ef715a0465bc8
#
_cell.length_a   1.000
_cell.length_b   1.000
_cell.length_c   1.000
_cell.angle_alpha   90.00
_cell.angle_beta   90.00
_cell.angle_gamma   90.00
#
_symmetry.space_group_name_H-M   'P 1'
#
loop_
_entity.id
_entity.type
_entity.pdbx_description
1 polymer ?
#
loop_
_entity_poly.entity_id
_entity_poly.type
_entity_poly.pdbx_seq_one_letter_code
_entity_poly.pdbx_strand_id
1 'polypeptide(L)'
;MRKILYLLAIIAVTGCQKNEPDLLLGKNASERIEQNKENLKKTLSEAPYGWKLSYFPKKNTFGGYTFLMKFTLGGRVMMVADFGSGTTPQESGYQIQEGQGPLLVFTTRNYIHTLLEPLTYSSDPREHIGKGLEGEFQFVYIGQEGDKLKFKTQRKATEQFLYFEKATQEDWTTIGTQGEQLDGIDHTYYLKVTSAQGVENYFVRSAFRMFLFTSMQDSHKASRAGIAVNSNGLTFTPSLEIAGEKFTHMTAVPGTPPLNYRAQSNGVTIELRHFNNPMDEFESQGDVVSDFIVLLGDQAHLNLPYMSADFKRDFYTEVGEGKFFSYELLFQSDADTPLLRVGYTPTGNQNDRVYYAYKCNYEIRDKKIYITFIGEHEDMDEFWIDPDNEEILQMAQERLTHFIQISSQGIYLWKSSLSATLGPVYYMRSISEPKYYFPGTVNQAVEE
;
A
#
# COMPACT_ATOMS: atom_id res chain seq x y z
N MET A 1 -53.36 -75.15 -2.31
CA MET A 1 -53.30 -73.69 -1.97
C MET A 1 -52.77 -73.41 -0.59
N ARG A 2 -53.10 -74.17 0.44
CA ARG A 2 -52.60 -73.90 1.83
C ARG A 2 -51.10 -74.05 2.03
N LYS A 3 -50.41 -74.91 1.26
CA LYS A 3 -48.94 -75.16 1.36
C LYS A 3 -48.13 -74.06 0.68
N ILE A 4 -48.65 -73.34 -0.31
CA ILE A 4 -48.01 -72.21 -1.01
C ILE A 4 -48.01 -70.96 -0.13
N LEU A 5 -49.03 -70.81 0.73
CA LEU A 5 -49.15 -69.63 1.67
C LEU A 5 -48.10 -69.68 2.78
N TYR A 6 -47.68 -70.90 3.23
CA TYR A 6 -46.63 -71.06 4.22
C TYR A 6 -45.23 -70.81 3.63
N LEU A 7 -45.01 -71.07 2.33
CA LEU A 7 -43.74 -70.82 1.67
C LEU A 7 -43.54 -69.29 1.45
N LEU A 8 -44.63 -68.61 1.17
CA LEU A 8 -44.59 -67.15 1.02
C LEU A 8 -44.40 -66.39 2.35
N ALA A 9 -44.89 -66.98 3.48
CA ALA A 9 -44.70 -66.42 4.80
C ALA A 9 -43.26 -66.53 5.35
N ILE A 10 -42.50 -67.54 4.92
CA ILE A 10 -41.09 -67.75 5.31
C ILE A 10 -40.13 -66.81 4.56
N ILE A 11 -40.46 -66.37 3.32
CA ILE A 11 -39.64 -65.48 2.52
C ILE A 11 -39.78 -64.00 3.09
N ALA A 12 -40.88 -63.69 3.75
CA ALA A 12 -41.11 -62.34 4.32
C ALA A 12 -40.31 -62.00 5.60
N VAL A 13 -39.66 -63.00 6.23
CA VAL A 13 -38.95 -62.75 7.52
C VAL A 13 -37.45 -62.63 7.35
N THR A 14 -36.88 -62.86 6.15
CA THR A 14 -35.43 -62.70 5.90
C THR A 14 -35.01 -61.35 5.32
N GLY A 15 -35.95 -60.38 5.29
CA GLY A 15 -35.75 -59.06 4.65
C GLY A 15 -35.21 -57.95 5.53
N CYS A 16 -34.84 -58.18 6.78
CA CYS A 16 -34.21 -57.19 7.65
C CYS A 16 -32.78 -57.61 8.01
N GLN A 17 -31.90 -57.81 7.03
CA GLN A 17 -30.51 -57.56 7.31
C GLN A 17 -30.31 -56.06 7.37
N LYS A 18 -29.98 -55.53 8.55
CA LYS A 18 -29.36 -54.23 8.69
C LYS A 18 -28.14 -54.23 7.74
N ASN A 19 -28.25 -53.47 6.66
CA ASN A 19 -27.09 -53.08 5.89
C ASN A 19 -26.26 -52.13 6.77
N GLU A 20 -25.53 -52.72 7.71
CA GLU A 20 -24.42 -51.99 8.30
C GLU A 20 -23.36 -51.91 7.19
N PRO A 21 -23.00 -50.71 6.73
CA PRO A 21 -21.96 -50.58 5.73
C PRO A 21 -20.70 -51.24 6.29
N ASP A 22 -20.11 -52.15 5.50
CA ASP A 22 -18.84 -52.76 5.86
C ASP A 22 -17.86 -51.67 6.29
N LEU A 23 -17.41 -51.74 7.54
CA LEU A 23 -16.45 -50.83 8.14
C LEU A 23 -15.05 -51.11 7.59
N LEU A 24 -14.86 -50.91 6.26
CA LEU A 24 -13.57 -51.04 5.58
C LEU A 24 -12.42 -50.27 6.25
N LEU A 25 -12.74 -49.29 7.16
CA LEU A 25 -11.79 -48.47 7.87
C LEU A 25 -12.02 -48.43 9.40
N GLY A 26 -12.75 -49.36 9.98
CA GLY A 26 -12.91 -49.50 11.44
C GLY A 26 -13.82 -48.49 12.14
N LYS A 27 -14.25 -47.40 11.47
CA LYS A 27 -15.17 -46.38 11.99
C LYS A 27 -16.19 -45.98 10.92
N ASN A 28 -17.42 -45.63 11.32
CA ASN A 28 -18.43 -45.12 10.40
C ASN A 28 -18.04 -43.69 9.93
N ALA A 29 -18.67 -43.20 8.85
CA ALA A 29 -18.35 -41.90 8.26
C ALA A 29 -18.52 -40.74 9.27
N SER A 30 -19.56 -40.77 10.07
CA SER A 30 -19.85 -39.76 11.08
C SER A 30 -18.78 -39.71 12.17
N GLU A 31 -18.32 -40.85 12.66
CA GLU A 31 -17.25 -40.93 13.65
C GLU A 31 -15.91 -40.38 13.12
N ARG A 32 -15.62 -40.63 11.84
CA ARG A 32 -14.40 -40.11 11.18
C ARG A 32 -14.45 -38.58 11.03
N ILE A 33 -15.61 -38.04 10.67
CA ILE A 33 -15.82 -36.59 10.57
C ILE A 33 -15.61 -35.94 11.94
N GLU A 34 -16.24 -36.48 12.97
CA GLU A 34 -16.11 -35.94 14.32
C GLU A 34 -14.66 -36.02 14.83
N GLN A 35 -13.99 -37.14 14.59
CA GLN A 35 -12.57 -37.32 14.92
C GLN A 35 -11.68 -36.27 14.20
N ASN A 36 -11.95 -35.97 12.92
CA ASN A 36 -11.19 -34.99 12.15
C ASN A 36 -11.41 -33.56 12.71
N LYS A 37 -12.63 -33.25 13.12
CA LYS A 37 -12.96 -31.97 13.78
C LYS A 37 -12.22 -31.81 15.11
N GLU A 38 -12.27 -32.82 15.95
CA GLU A 38 -11.57 -32.82 17.24
C GLU A 38 -10.05 -32.77 17.08
N ASN A 39 -9.49 -33.51 16.10
CA ASN A 39 -8.08 -33.45 15.80
C ASN A 39 -7.64 -32.06 15.36
N LEU A 40 -8.40 -31.41 14.46
CA LEU A 40 -8.09 -30.03 14.04
C LEU A 40 -8.16 -29.05 15.21
N LYS A 41 -9.22 -29.15 16.05
CA LYS A 41 -9.40 -28.30 17.22
C LYS A 41 -8.24 -28.44 18.21
N LYS A 42 -7.80 -29.68 18.46
CA LYS A 42 -6.63 -29.98 19.26
C LYS A 42 -5.37 -29.37 18.67
N THR A 43 -5.10 -29.62 17.39
CA THR A 43 -3.93 -29.07 16.67
C THR A 43 -3.89 -27.54 16.75
N LEU A 44 -5.02 -26.87 16.51
CA LEU A 44 -5.09 -25.40 16.62
C LEU A 44 -4.76 -24.88 18.02
N SER A 45 -5.15 -25.61 19.07
CA SER A 45 -4.94 -25.20 20.47
C SER A 45 -3.55 -25.53 21.03
N GLU A 46 -2.81 -26.45 20.42
CA GLU A 46 -1.50 -26.92 20.92
C GLU A 46 -0.32 -25.99 20.56
N ALA A 47 -0.48 -25.04 19.64
CA ALA A 47 0.58 -24.10 19.28
C ALA A 47 0.81 -23.10 20.43
N PRO A 48 2.01 -23.05 21.06
CA PRO A 48 2.26 -22.24 22.26
C PRO A 48 1.97 -20.75 22.08
N TYR A 49 2.34 -20.21 20.92
CA TYR A 49 2.10 -18.82 20.53
C TYR A 49 0.99 -18.69 19.48
N GLY A 50 0.23 -19.79 19.22
CA GLY A 50 -0.83 -19.80 18.22
C GLY A 50 -0.31 -19.83 16.80
N TRP A 51 -1.09 -19.29 15.89
CA TRP A 51 -0.91 -19.36 14.45
C TRP A 51 -0.84 -17.98 13.80
N LYS A 52 -0.01 -17.85 12.80
CA LYS A 52 0.12 -16.68 11.93
C LYS A 52 -0.49 -16.97 10.56
N LEU A 53 -1.29 -16.04 10.07
CA LEU A 53 -1.90 -16.08 8.75
C LEU A 53 -1.62 -14.76 8.03
N SER A 54 -0.93 -14.81 6.89
CA SER A 54 -0.89 -13.71 5.92
C SER A 54 -1.99 -13.96 4.89
N TYR A 55 -3.05 -13.16 4.95
CA TYR A 55 -4.27 -13.33 4.16
C TYR A 55 -4.40 -12.24 3.11
N PHE A 56 -4.50 -12.66 1.84
CA PHE A 56 -4.76 -11.78 0.69
C PHE A 56 -6.21 -11.96 0.27
N PRO A 57 -7.14 -11.08 0.66
CA PRO A 57 -8.58 -11.30 0.49
C PRO A 57 -8.98 -11.55 -0.96
N LYS A 58 -8.46 -10.72 -1.87
CA LYS A 58 -8.67 -10.87 -3.31
C LYS A 58 -7.35 -10.60 -4.04
N LYS A 59 -6.68 -11.67 -4.46
CA LYS A 59 -5.42 -11.60 -5.23
C LYS A 59 -5.60 -10.67 -6.44
N ASN A 60 -4.56 -9.97 -6.81
CA ASN A 60 -4.52 -8.97 -7.89
C ASN A 60 -5.33 -7.67 -7.65
N THR A 61 -6.06 -7.57 -6.55
CA THR A 61 -6.84 -6.37 -6.21
C THR A 61 -6.36 -5.75 -4.91
N PHE A 62 -6.19 -6.58 -3.85
CA PHE A 62 -5.79 -6.14 -2.53
C PHE A 62 -4.51 -6.84 -2.08
N GLY A 63 -3.73 -6.18 -1.26
CA GLY A 63 -2.57 -6.79 -0.60
C GLY A 63 -2.95 -7.67 0.58
N GLY A 64 -1.95 -8.05 1.35
CA GLY A 64 -2.10 -8.99 2.45
C GLY A 64 -2.22 -8.32 3.81
N TYR A 65 -2.95 -8.98 4.69
CA TYR A 65 -3.16 -8.61 6.08
C TYR A 65 -2.73 -9.77 6.97
N THR A 66 -1.95 -9.49 8.00
CA THR A 66 -1.38 -10.53 8.87
C THR A 66 -2.19 -10.61 10.15
N PHE A 67 -2.56 -11.84 10.52
CA PHE A 67 -3.30 -12.15 11.75
C PHE A 67 -2.49 -13.12 12.60
N LEU A 68 -2.48 -12.89 13.91
CA LEU A 68 -2.03 -13.87 14.90
C LEU A 68 -3.24 -14.36 15.67
N MET A 69 -3.36 -15.68 15.82
CA MET A 69 -4.53 -16.34 16.36
C MET A 69 -4.12 -17.40 17.38
N LYS A 70 -4.52 -17.26 18.62
CA LYS A 70 -4.30 -18.25 19.67
C LYS A 70 -5.61 -18.89 20.07
N PHE A 71 -5.78 -20.15 19.70
CA PHE A 71 -7.00 -20.93 19.89
C PHE A 71 -7.01 -21.65 21.26
N THR A 72 -8.22 -21.89 21.81
CA THR A 72 -8.43 -22.71 22.99
C THR A 72 -9.39 -23.86 22.68
N LEU A 73 -9.29 -24.96 23.42
CA LEU A 73 -10.25 -26.07 23.31
C LEU A 73 -11.69 -25.65 23.64
N GLY A 74 -11.88 -24.55 24.37
CA GLY A 74 -13.20 -24.00 24.72
C GLY A 74 -13.91 -23.26 23.56
N GLY A 75 -13.35 -23.25 22.33
CA GLY A 75 -13.97 -22.55 21.20
C GLY A 75 -13.75 -21.03 21.22
N ARG A 76 -12.72 -20.58 21.91
CA ARG A 76 -12.30 -19.17 21.95
C ARG A 76 -11.00 -18.99 21.21
N VAL A 77 -10.85 -17.84 20.57
CA VAL A 77 -9.61 -17.44 19.89
C VAL A 77 -9.26 -16.00 20.26
N MET A 78 -8.04 -15.79 20.72
CA MET A 78 -7.46 -14.47 20.83
C MET A 78 -6.81 -14.09 19.52
N MET A 79 -7.13 -12.90 18.99
CA MET A 79 -6.64 -12.43 17.68
C MET A 79 -6.05 -11.05 17.81
N VAL A 80 -4.97 -10.80 17.07
CA VAL A 80 -4.43 -9.48 16.72
C VAL A 80 -4.24 -9.42 15.20
N ALA A 81 -4.15 -8.22 14.66
CA ALA A 81 -3.89 -7.97 13.24
C ALA A 81 -2.92 -6.80 13.05
N ASP A 82 -2.29 -6.72 11.91
CA ASP A 82 -1.26 -5.73 11.56
C ASP A 82 -1.83 -4.41 11.00
N PHE A 83 -3.09 -4.08 11.28
CA PHE A 83 -3.74 -2.87 10.74
C PHE A 83 -4.69 -2.21 11.76
N GLY A 84 -4.78 -0.89 11.71
CA GLY A 84 -5.72 -0.09 12.50
C GLY A 84 -5.72 -0.43 13.99
N SER A 85 -6.89 -0.63 14.58
CA SER A 85 -7.03 -1.06 15.99
C SER A 85 -6.72 -2.55 16.21
N GLY A 86 -6.36 -3.29 15.16
CA GLY A 86 -6.10 -4.73 15.19
C GLY A 86 -4.93 -5.16 16.07
N THR A 87 -4.04 -4.25 16.43
CA THR A 87 -2.90 -4.50 17.33
C THR A 87 -3.32 -4.76 18.79
N THR A 88 -4.55 -4.39 19.17
CA THR A 88 -5.10 -4.70 20.50
C THR A 88 -5.66 -6.12 20.51
N PRO A 89 -5.22 -7.02 21.41
CA PRO A 89 -5.76 -8.37 21.48
C PRO A 89 -7.27 -8.40 21.71
N GLN A 90 -8.00 -9.12 20.85
CA GLN A 90 -9.44 -9.31 20.92
C GLN A 90 -9.77 -10.79 21.04
N GLU A 91 -10.60 -11.15 22.01
CA GLU A 91 -11.12 -12.51 22.13
C GLU A 91 -12.46 -12.65 21.42
N SER A 92 -12.62 -13.75 20.65
CA SER A 92 -13.83 -14.06 19.88
C SER A 92 -14.12 -15.57 19.89
N GLY A 93 -15.28 -15.97 19.38
CA GLY A 93 -15.67 -17.36 19.26
C GLY A 93 -15.24 -17.98 17.93
N TYR A 94 -14.93 -19.28 17.98
CA TYR A 94 -14.77 -20.10 16.77
C TYR A 94 -15.40 -21.47 16.95
N GLN A 95 -15.69 -22.12 15.83
CA GLN A 95 -16.18 -23.51 15.77
C GLN A 95 -15.51 -24.26 14.62
N ILE A 96 -15.36 -25.56 14.78
CA ILE A 96 -15.05 -26.47 13.67
C ILE A 96 -16.37 -27.14 13.28
N GLN A 97 -16.89 -26.77 12.11
CA GLN A 97 -18.15 -27.31 11.57
C GLN A 97 -17.86 -28.38 10.53
N GLU A 98 -18.91 -29.09 10.15
CA GLU A 98 -18.87 -30.03 9.00
C GLU A 98 -19.13 -29.25 7.71
N GLY A 99 -18.34 -29.57 6.67
CA GLY A 99 -18.46 -29.00 5.33
C GLY A 99 -17.91 -30.00 4.31
N GLN A 100 -17.22 -29.54 3.29
CA GLN A 100 -16.44 -30.39 2.36
C GLN A 100 -15.19 -31.00 3.04
N GLY A 101 -15.04 -30.80 4.34
CA GLY A 101 -14.02 -31.18 5.28
C GLY A 101 -14.25 -30.39 6.56
N PRO A 102 -13.37 -30.52 7.58
CA PRO A 102 -13.46 -29.70 8.78
C PRO A 102 -13.41 -28.22 8.39
N LEU A 103 -14.44 -27.45 8.73
CA LEU A 103 -14.61 -26.05 8.40
C LEU A 103 -14.35 -25.20 9.63
N LEU A 104 -13.25 -24.45 9.66
CA LEU A 104 -12.99 -23.43 10.67
C LEU A 104 -13.88 -22.21 10.39
N VAL A 105 -14.73 -21.86 11.38
CA VAL A 105 -15.66 -20.73 11.29
C VAL A 105 -15.42 -19.80 12.48
N PHE A 106 -15.15 -18.52 12.24
CA PHE A 106 -15.16 -17.51 13.29
C PHE A 106 -16.60 -17.05 13.51
N THR A 107 -17.16 -17.38 14.70
CA THR A 107 -18.60 -17.26 14.98
C THR A 107 -19.02 -15.93 15.58
N THR A 108 -18.08 -15.15 16.11
CA THR A 108 -18.31 -13.79 16.57
C THR A 108 -17.35 -12.83 15.90
N ARG A 109 -17.77 -11.56 15.77
CA ARG A 109 -16.98 -10.52 15.10
C ARG A 109 -15.58 -10.42 15.69
N ASN A 110 -14.58 -10.38 14.82
CA ASN A 110 -13.16 -10.16 15.14
C ASN A 110 -12.46 -9.46 13.95
N TYR A 111 -11.14 -9.28 14.00
CA TYR A 111 -10.39 -8.53 12.98
C TYR A 111 -10.47 -9.13 11.56
N ILE A 112 -10.68 -10.44 11.41
CA ILE A 112 -10.86 -11.04 10.08
C ILE A 112 -12.16 -10.58 9.41
N HIS A 113 -13.22 -10.32 10.21
CA HIS A 113 -14.49 -9.80 9.70
C HIS A 113 -14.36 -8.36 9.18
N THR A 114 -13.41 -7.58 9.69
CA THR A 114 -13.15 -6.21 9.22
C THR A 114 -12.86 -6.18 7.72
N LEU A 115 -12.25 -7.24 7.18
CA LEU A 115 -11.96 -7.34 5.74
C LEU A 115 -13.23 -7.53 4.87
N LEU A 116 -14.39 -7.80 5.50
CA LEU A 116 -15.68 -7.97 4.82
C LEU A 116 -16.58 -6.75 5.00
N GLU A 117 -16.27 -5.86 5.94
CA GLU A 117 -17.15 -4.75 6.32
C GLU A 117 -17.21 -3.70 5.21
N PRO A 118 -18.42 -3.40 4.67
CA PRO A 118 -18.58 -2.51 3.52
C PRO A 118 -18.08 -1.09 3.74
N LEU A 119 -18.13 -0.60 4.98
CA LEU A 119 -17.82 0.78 5.34
C LEU A 119 -16.36 1.00 5.73
N THR A 120 -15.60 -0.06 5.96
CA THR A 120 -14.21 0.06 6.43
C THR A 120 -13.30 0.74 5.38
N TYR A 121 -13.71 0.75 4.13
CA TYR A 121 -12.92 1.23 2.98
C TYR A 121 -13.76 2.14 2.07
N SER A 122 -14.40 3.15 2.65
CA SER A 122 -15.32 4.07 1.94
C SER A 122 -14.64 5.03 0.96
N SER A 123 -13.31 5.14 0.98
CA SER A 123 -12.52 5.99 0.06
C SER A 123 -12.14 5.28 -1.24
N ASP A 124 -12.62 4.07 -1.43
CA ASP A 124 -12.28 3.23 -2.58
C ASP A 124 -13.01 3.63 -3.87
N PRO A 125 -12.40 3.34 -5.03
CA PRO A 125 -13.06 3.45 -6.33
C PRO A 125 -14.44 2.79 -6.33
N ARG A 126 -15.38 3.38 -7.04
CA ARG A 126 -16.82 3.01 -7.08
C ARG A 126 -17.13 1.52 -7.26
N GLU A 127 -16.16 0.74 -7.75
CA GLU A 127 -16.30 -0.70 -7.99
C GLU A 127 -16.33 -1.55 -6.70
N HIS A 128 -15.81 -1.05 -5.59
CA HIS A 128 -15.68 -1.78 -4.31
C HIS A 128 -16.63 -1.28 -3.22
N ILE A 129 -17.40 -0.23 -3.47
CA ILE A 129 -18.36 0.30 -2.49
C ILE A 129 -19.33 -0.81 -2.09
N GLY A 130 -19.47 -1.02 -0.79
CA GLY A 130 -20.39 -2.00 -0.22
C GLY A 130 -19.88 -3.43 -0.19
N LYS A 131 -18.65 -3.72 -0.65
CA LYS A 131 -18.09 -5.09 -0.70
C LYS A 131 -16.97 -5.33 0.32
N GLY A 132 -16.44 -4.27 0.95
CA GLY A 132 -15.22 -4.35 1.75
C GLY A 132 -14.06 -4.86 0.89
N LEU A 133 -13.10 -5.57 1.48
CA LEU A 133 -12.01 -6.24 0.76
C LEU A 133 -12.38 -7.64 0.25
N GLU A 134 -13.66 -7.98 0.26
CA GLU A 134 -14.16 -9.29 -0.17
C GLU A 134 -13.51 -10.49 0.57
N GLY A 135 -13.09 -10.30 1.82
CA GLY A 135 -12.50 -11.33 2.67
C GLY A 135 -13.47 -12.47 3.02
N GLU A 136 -12.99 -13.50 3.68
CA GLU A 136 -13.76 -14.61 4.20
C GLU A 136 -13.40 -14.86 5.68
N PHE A 137 -14.35 -15.40 6.45
CA PHE A 137 -14.17 -15.77 7.85
C PHE A 137 -14.41 -17.27 8.10
N GLN A 138 -14.48 -18.05 7.02
CA GLN A 138 -14.68 -19.49 7.03
C GLN A 138 -13.65 -20.13 6.13
N PHE A 139 -12.94 -21.15 6.63
CA PHE A 139 -11.85 -21.81 5.91
C PHE A 139 -11.94 -23.32 6.03
N VAL A 140 -11.97 -24.02 4.90
CA VAL A 140 -11.97 -25.48 4.83
C VAL A 140 -10.55 -25.98 5.11
N TYR A 141 -10.39 -26.82 6.11
CA TYR A 141 -9.13 -27.48 6.39
C TYR A 141 -8.85 -28.57 5.33
N ILE A 142 -7.70 -28.49 4.70
CA ILE A 142 -7.28 -29.42 3.64
C ILE A 142 -6.28 -30.45 4.18
N GLY A 143 -5.47 -30.09 5.18
CA GLY A 143 -4.45 -30.94 5.74
C GLY A 143 -3.26 -30.16 6.26
N GLN A 144 -2.14 -30.84 6.42
CA GLN A 144 -0.88 -30.27 6.87
C GLN A 144 0.19 -30.43 5.80
N GLU A 145 0.96 -29.39 5.54
CA GLU A 145 2.14 -29.40 4.67
C GLU A 145 3.36 -28.98 5.50
N GLY A 146 4.22 -29.93 5.85
CA GLY A 146 5.30 -29.71 6.81
C GLY A 146 4.76 -29.32 8.19
N ASP A 147 5.13 -28.17 8.67
CA ASP A 147 4.68 -27.59 9.95
C ASP A 147 3.51 -26.60 9.82
N LYS A 148 3.01 -26.38 8.59
CA LYS A 148 1.94 -25.46 8.26
C LYS A 148 0.60 -26.19 8.12
N LEU A 149 -0.47 -25.59 8.61
CA LEU A 149 -1.83 -26.06 8.33
C LEU A 149 -2.33 -25.38 7.07
N LYS A 150 -2.82 -26.22 6.14
CA LYS A 150 -3.36 -25.77 4.85
C LYS A 150 -4.86 -25.68 4.92
N PHE A 151 -5.38 -24.52 4.59
CA PHE A 151 -6.80 -24.23 4.46
C PHE A 151 -7.12 -23.74 3.05
N LYS A 152 -8.40 -23.69 2.74
CA LYS A 152 -8.94 -23.19 1.48
C LYS A 152 -10.13 -22.28 1.77
N THR A 153 -10.23 -21.17 1.03
CA THR A 153 -11.42 -20.32 1.02
C THR A 153 -12.59 -21.04 0.34
N GLN A 154 -13.83 -20.63 0.67
CA GLN A 154 -15.03 -21.27 0.11
C GLN A 154 -15.56 -20.64 -1.16
N ARG A 155 -15.39 -19.32 -1.34
CA ARG A 155 -15.89 -18.63 -2.52
C ARG A 155 -15.09 -18.97 -3.75
N LYS A 156 -15.77 -19.43 -4.82
CA LYS A 156 -15.11 -19.73 -6.10
C LYS A 156 -14.38 -18.54 -6.71
N ALA A 157 -14.95 -17.35 -6.58
CA ALA A 157 -14.38 -16.12 -7.15
C ALA A 157 -13.05 -15.70 -6.49
N THR A 158 -12.85 -16.09 -5.22
CA THR A 158 -11.66 -15.78 -4.42
C THR A 158 -10.98 -17.03 -3.91
N GLU A 159 -11.17 -18.16 -4.61
CA GLU A 159 -10.62 -19.45 -4.20
C GLU A 159 -9.10 -19.40 -4.11
N GLN A 160 -8.58 -19.71 -2.93
CA GLN A 160 -7.15 -19.76 -2.67
C GLN A 160 -6.82 -20.69 -1.52
N PHE A 161 -5.58 -21.19 -1.52
CA PHE A 161 -5.01 -21.85 -0.36
C PHE A 161 -4.41 -20.83 0.60
N LEU A 162 -4.61 -21.07 1.89
CA LEU A 162 -4.10 -20.30 3.00
C LEU A 162 -3.24 -21.20 3.87
N TYR A 163 -2.18 -20.66 4.42
CA TYR A 163 -1.27 -21.41 5.28
C TYR A 163 -1.21 -20.77 6.65
N PHE A 164 -1.58 -21.54 7.68
CA PHE A 164 -1.38 -21.13 9.06
C PHE A 164 0.00 -21.63 9.48
N GLU A 165 0.88 -20.70 9.75
CA GLU A 165 2.24 -20.96 10.25
C GLU A 165 2.26 -20.82 11.78
N LYS A 166 3.12 -21.56 12.47
CA LYS A 166 3.28 -21.38 13.92
C LYS A 166 3.80 -19.99 14.21
N ALA A 167 3.06 -19.23 15.02
CA ALA A 167 3.49 -17.92 15.48
C ALA A 167 4.60 -18.08 16.53
N THR A 168 5.42 -17.05 16.64
CA THR A 168 6.46 -16.89 17.67
C THR A 168 6.05 -15.82 18.69
N GLN A 169 6.75 -15.74 19.81
CA GLN A 169 6.55 -14.65 20.76
C GLN A 169 6.88 -13.29 20.13
N GLU A 170 7.91 -13.24 19.28
CA GLU A 170 8.32 -12.02 18.58
C GLU A 170 7.23 -11.51 17.64
N ASP A 171 6.52 -12.39 16.92
CA ASP A 171 5.39 -11.98 16.07
C ASP A 171 4.36 -11.15 16.86
N TRP A 172 4.02 -11.57 18.09
CA TRP A 172 3.06 -10.86 18.95
C TRP A 172 3.52 -9.49 19.44
N THR A 173 4.83 -9.30 19.56
CA THR A 173 5.41 -8.02 20.01
C THR A 173 5.65 -7.04 18.85
N THR A 174 5.83 -7.55 17.63
CA THR A 174 6.25 -6.73 16.48
C THR A 174 5.13 -6.45 15.48
N ILE A 175 4.01 -7.17 15.54
CA ILE A 175 2.94 -7.09 14.52
C ILE A 175 2.44 -5.65 14.29
N GLY A 176 2.29 -4.85 15.34
CA GLY A 176 1.85 -3.44 15.22
C GLY A 176 2.85 -2.59 14.46
N THR A 177 4.11 -2.63 14.89
CA THR A 177 5.19 -1.89 14.23
C THR A 177 5.40 -2.33 12.78
N GLN A 178 5.26 -3.62 12.49
CA GLN A 178 5.35 -4.15 11.13
C GLN A 178 4.22 -3.63 10.24
N GLY A 179 2.99 -3.57 10.77
CA GLY A 179 1.85 -3.01 10.06
C GLY A 179 2.04 -1.52 9.75
N GLU A 180 2.46 -0.74 10.72
CA GLU A 180 2.78 0.69 10.55
C GLU A 180 3.90 0.91 9.52
N GLN A 181 4.95 0.08 9.54
CA GLN A 181 6.02 0.14 8.55
C GLN A 181 5.50 -0.16 7.15
N LEU A 182 4.63 -1.17 6.97
CA LEU A 182 4.06 -1.51 5.68
C LEU A 182 3.18 -0.38 5.14
N ASP A 183 2.32 0.18 5.98
CA ASP A 183 1.44 1.29 5.61
C ASP A 183 2.24 2.57 5.33
N GLY A 184 3.41 2.74 5.98
CA GLY A 184 4.35 3.83 5.74
C GLY A 184 5.21 3.69 4.48
N ILE A 185 5.25 2.54 3.80
CA ILE A 185 6.05 2.37 2.58
C ILE A 185 5.55 3.28 1.44
N ASP A 186 4.24 3.47 1.35
CA ASP A 186 3.65 4.37 0.37
C ASP A 186 4.25 5.78 0.50
N HIS A 187 4.68 6.34 -0.61
CA HIS A 187 5.31 7.67 -0.72
C HIS A 187 6.68 7.85 -0.03
N THR A 188 7.10 6.96 0.86
CA THR A 188 8.36 7.12 1.60
C THR A 188 9.50 6.23 1.09
N TYR A 189 9.20 5.32 0.17
CA TYR A 189 10.17 4.39 -0.41
C TYR A 189 10.22 4.47 -1.94
N TYR A 190 11.32 4.02 -2.50
CA TYR A 190 11.48 3.71 -3.92
C TYR A 190 12.04 2.29 -4.07
N LEU A 191 11.78 1.68 -5.23
CA LEU A 191 12.36 0.38 -5.56
C LEU A 191 13.52 0.58 -6.54
N LYS A 192 14.73 0.20 -6.10
CA LYS A 192 15.93 0.15 -6.95
C LYS A 192 16.05 -1.25 -7.55
N VAL A 193 16.16 -1.33 -8.84
CA VAL A 193 16.35 -2.58 -9.60
C VAL A 193 17.71 -2.52 -10.26
N THR A 194 18.57 -3.47 -9.94
CA THR A 194 19.90 -3.61 -10.56
C THR A 194 19.93 -4.90 -11.37
N SER A 195 20.26 -4.80 -12.66
CA SER A 195 20.34 -5.91 -13.59
C SER A 195 21.55 -5.77 -14.51
N ALA A 196 21.74 -6.71 -15.44
CA ALA A 196 22.77 -6.61 -16.47
C ALA A 196 22.58 -5.41 -17.41
N GLN A 197 21.36 -4.87 -17.51
CA GLN A 197 21.02 -3.69 -18.32
C GLN A 197 21.32 -2.37 -17.60
N GLY A 198 21.69 -2.41 -16.33
CA GLY A 198 21.98 -1.26 -15.51
C GLY A 198 21.06 -1.14 -14.31
N VAL A 199 20.92 0.08 -13.81
CA VAL A 199 20.08 0.40 -12.64
C VAL A 199 18.85 1.16 -13.13
N GLU A 200 17.69 0.76 -12.60
CA GLU A 200 16.41 1.43 -12.84
C GLU A 200 15.68 1.63 -11.50
N ASN A 201 15.16 2.83 -11.28
CA ASN A 201 14.44 3.18 -10.07
C ASN A 201 12.95 3.30 -10.34
N TYR A 202 12.14 2.91 -9.35
CA TYR A 202 10.68 2.89 -9.47
C TYR A 202 10.06 3.64 -8.29
N PHE A 203 9.09 4.48 -8.58
CA PHE A 203 8.18 5.01 -7.57
C PHE A 203 7.32 3.90 -7.01
N VAL A 204 6.97 4.06 -5.74
CA VAL A 204 6.09 3.14 -5.02
C VAL A 204 4.82 3.88 -4.64
N ARG A 205 3.67 3.34 -5.02
CA ARG A 205 2.35 3.78 -4.58
C ARG A 205 1.58 2.59 -4.08
N SER A 206 0.72 2.78 -3.10
CA SER A 206 -0.14 1.71 -2.62
C SER A 206 -1.59 2.16 -2.47
N ALA A 207 -2.49 1.21 -2.69
CA ALA A 207 -3.88 1.31 -2.31
C ALA A 207 -4.29 -0.05 -1.74
N PHE A 208 -4.78 -0.07 -0.50
CA PHE A 208 -5.17 -1.31 0.19
C PHE A 208 -4.06 -2.39 0.14
N ARG A 209 -2.81 -1.98 0.35
CA ARG A 209 -1.61 -2.85 0.29
C ARG A 209 -1.36 -3.55 -1.05
N MET A 210 -2.05 -3.12 -2.11
CA MET A 210 -1.64 -3.40 -3.49
C MET A 210 -0.68 -2.30 -3.92
N PHE A 211 0.57 -2.68 -4.15
CA PHE A 211 1.64 -1.75 -4.51
C PHE A 211 1.81 -1.70 -6.03
N LEU A 212 1.91 -0.49 -6.54
CA LEU A 212 2.26 -0.17 -7.91
C LEU A 212 3.68 0.40 -7.93
N PHE A 213 4.56 -0.22 -8.70
CA PHE A 213 5.92 0.21 -8.95
C PHE A 213 5.99 0.78 -10.36
N THR A 214 6.21 2.09 -10.50
CA THR A 214 6.27 2.76 -11.81
C THR A 214 7.68 3.26 -12.05
N SER A 215 8.30 2.89 -13.18
CA SER A 215 9.65 3.32 -13.51
C SER A 215 9.77 4.85 -13.52
N MET A 216 10.86 5.35 -12.93
CA MET A 216 11.18 6.77 -12.93
C MET A 216 11.70 7.24 -14.29
N GLN A 217 12.20 6.31 -15.13
CA GLN A 217 12.73 6.59 -16.43
C GLN A 217 11.69 6.43 -17.56
N ASP A 218 10.68 5.56 -17.35
CA ASP A 218 9.65 5.27 -18.36
C ASP A 218 8.31 5.00 -17.68
N SER A 219 7.40 5.96 -17.74
CA SER A 219 6.07 5.86 -17.10
C SER A 219 5.18 4.72 -17.63
N HIS A 220 5.51 4.16 -18.80
CA HIS A 220 4.80 3.00 -19.37
C HIS A 220 5.27 1.68 -18.75
N LYS A 221 6.42 1.67 -18.10
CA LYS A 221 6.91 0.50 -17.34
C LYS A 221 6.35 0.54 -15.92
N ALA A 222 5.43 -0.36 -15.64
CA ALA A 222 4.88 -0.51 -14.31
C ALA A 222 4.73 -1.99 -13.95
N SER A 223 4.93 -2.29 -12.68
CA SER A 223 4.70 -3.61 -12.09
C SER A 223 3.88 -3.46 -10.81
N ARG A 224 3.12 -4.49 -10.44
CA ARG A 224 2.31 -4.45 -9.23
C ARG A 224 2.37 -5.77 -8.47
N ALA A 225 2.27 -5.68 -7.15
CA ALA A 225 2.19 -6.83 -6.27
C ALA A 225 1.39 -6.46 -5.01
N GLY A 226 0.58 -7.38 -4.52
CA GLY A 226 0.02 -7.28 -3.17
C GLY A 226 1.11 -7.62 -2.16
N ILE A 227 1.24 -6.83 -1.10
CA ILE A 227 2.29 -7.01 -0.09
C ILE A 227 1.67 -7.32 1.27
N ALA A 228 2.23 -8.32 1.96
CA ALA A 228 2.04 -8.58 3.38
C ALA A 228 3.40 -8.50 4.07
N VAL A 229 3.40 -8.01 5.31
CA VAL A 229 4.58 -8.00 6.16
C VAL A 229 4.65 -9.26 7.01
N ASN A 230 5.85 -9.73 7.28
CA ASN A 230 6.13 -10.78 8.25
C ASN A 230 7.43 -10.48 9.01
N SER A 231 7.76 -11.29 10.02
CA SER A 231 8.95 -11.10 10.86
C SER A 231 10.27 -11.03 10.07
N ASN A 232 10.33 -11.61 8.88
CA ASN A 232 11.54 -11.68 8.06
C ASN A 232 11.58 -10.67 6.92
N GLY A 233 10.49 -9.92 6.68
CA GLY A 233 10.40 -8.95 5.59
C GLY A 233 9.03 -8.89 4.93
N LEU A 234 9.00 -8.82 3.63
CA LEU A 234 7.80 -8.63 2.81
C LEU A 234 7.51 -9.88 1.97
N THR A 235 6.24 -10.25 1.86
CA THR A 235 5.75 -11.32 0.98
C THR A 235 4.87 -10.73 -0.11
N PHE A 236 5.05 -11.20 -1.35
CA PHE A 236 4.30 -10.74 -2.53
C PHE A 236 3.28 -11.77 -2.99
N THR A 237 2.03 -11.32 -3.21
CA THR A 237 0.97 -12.12 -3.85
C THR A 237 0.05 -11.20 -4.67
N PRO A 238 0.01 -11.29 -6.02
CA PRO A 238 0.90 -12.14 -6.84
C PRO A 238 2.38 -11.77 -6.68
N SER A 239 3.27 -12.61 -7.17
CA SER A 239 4.70 -12.31 -7.22
C SER A 239 4.95 -10.99 -7.95
N LEU A 240 5.91 -10.21 -7.48
CA LEU A 240 6.39 -9.04 -8.20
C LEU A 240 7.18 -9.48 -9.42
N GLU A 241 6.70 -9.14 -10.61
CA GLU A 241 7.39 -9.40 -11.88
C GLU A 241 8.07 -8.12 -12.34
N ILE A 242 9.41 -8.12 -12.36
CA ILE A 242 10.21 -6.95 -12.73
C ILE A 242 11.56 -7.37 -13.32
N ALA A 243 12.03 -6.66 -14.33
CA ALA A 243 13.27 -6.96 -15.07
C ALA A 243 13.34 -8.43 -15.55
N GLY A 244 12.20 -9.03 -15.92
CA GLY A 244 12.10 -10.42 -16.40
C GLY A 244 12.10 -11.49 -15.29
N GLU A 245 12.22 -11.11 -14.02
CA GLU A 245 12.28 -12.00 -12.88
C GLU A 245 11.02 -11.93 -12.02
N LYS A 246 10.78 -13.00 -11.24
CA LYS A 246 9.66 -13.12 -10.30
C LYS A 246 10.16 -13.18 -8.86
N PHE A 247 9.67 -12.24 -8.06
CA PHE A 247 9.99 -12.18 -6.63
C PHE A 247 8.74 -12.48 -5.80
N THR A 248 8.84 -13.42 -4.87
CA THR A 248 7.76 -13.78 -3.93
C THR A 248 7.94 -13.17 -2.56
N HIS A 249 9.15 -12.71 -2.25
CA HIS A 249 9.47 -12.06 -0.97
C HIS A 249 10.68 -11.14 -1.09
N MET A 250 10.83 -10.25 -0.11
CA MET A 250 12.05 -9.48 0.17
C MET A 250 12.40 -9.65 1.65
N THR A 251 13.67 -9.81 1.94
CA THR A 251 14.16 -9.88 3.32
C THR A 251 14.49 -8.47 3.82
N ALA A 252 14.14 -8.18 5.08
CA ALA A 252 14.53 -6.95 5.73
C ALA A 252 16.06 -6.87 5.85
N VAL A 253 16.62 -5.71 5.47
CA VAL A 253 18.05 -5.44 5.66
C VAL A 253 18.25 -4.99 7.11
N PRO A 254 19.12 -5.65 7.89
CA PRO A 254 19.37 -5.25 9.27
C PRO A 254 19.81 -3.78 9.36
N GLY A 255 19.21 -3.04 10.28
CA GLY A 255 19.51 -1.63 10.48
C GLY A 255 18.53 -0.95 11.43
N THR A 256 18.64 0.37 11.55
CA THR A 256 17.69 1.18 12.30
C THR A 256 16.45 1.47 11.45
N PRO A 257 15.24 1.39 11.99
CA PRO A 257 14.04 1.78 11.27
C PRO A 257 14.10 3.24 10.76
N PRO A 258 13.51 3.53 9.59
CA PRO A 258 12.75 2.65 8.71
C PRO A 258 13.65 1.66 7.95
N LEU A 259 13.25 0.37 7.94
CA LEU A 259 14.06 -0.71 7.35
C LEU A 259 14.01 -0.68 5.82
N ASN A 260 15.12 -1.00 5.19
CA ASN A 260 15.17 -1.35 3.78
C ASN A 260 14.93 -2.85 3.58
N TYR A 261 14.52 -3.25 2.37
CA TYR A 261 14.26 -4.65 2.02
C TYR A 261 15.00 -5.02 0.74
N ARG A 262 15.45 -6.27 0.64
CA ARG A 262 16.21 -6.75 -0.51
C ARG A 262 15.80 -8.15 -0.94
N ALA A 263 15.81 -8.39 -2.26
CA ALA A 263 15.76 -9.72 -2.84
C ALA A 263 16.67 -9.81 -4.06
N GLN A 264 17.05 -11.04 -4.43
CA GLN A 264 17.87 -11.32 -5.60
C GLN A 264 17.38 -12.59 -6.31
N SER A 265 17.34 -12.57 -7.64
CA SER A 265 17.02 -13.69 -8.51
C SER A 265 17.79 -13.54 -9.81
N ASN A 266 18.45 -14.61 -10.27
CA ASN A 266 19.13 -14.73 -11.59
C ASN A 266 19.91 -13.48 -12.05
N GLY A 267 20.67 -12.85 -11.14
CA GLY A 267 21.45 -11.68 -11.45
C GLY A 267 20.70 -10.35 -11.39
N VAL A 268 19.38 -10.38 -11.12
CA VAL A 268 18.57 -9.19 -10.81
C VAL A 268 18.50 -9.01 -9.30
N THR A 269 18.84 -7.85 -8.82
CA THR A 269 18.69 -7.44 -7.42
C THR A 269 17.61 -6.36 -7.34
N ILE A 270 16.66 -6.52 -6.42
CA ILE A 270 15.68 -5.49 -6.08
C ILE A 270 15.88 -5.05 -4.64
N GLU A 271 15.85 -3.75 -4.41
CA GLU A 271 15.98 -3.11 -3.10
C GLU A 271 14.87 -2.10 -2.92
N LEU A 272 13.99 -2.32 -1.95
CA LEU A 272 13.03 -1.33 -1.51
C LEU A 272 13.71 -0.47 -0.45
N ARG A 273 14.02 0.78 -0.80
CA ARG A 273 14.84 1.68 -0.01
C ARG A 273 14.04 2.89 0.44
N HIS A 274 14.23 3.25 1.69
CA HIS A 274 13.67 4.50 2.21
C HIS A 274 14.37 5.70 1.58
N PHE A 275 13.62 6.77 1.31
CA PHE A 275 14.16 7.96 0.63
C PHE A 275 15.21 8.75 1.42
N ASN A 276 15.36 8.52 2.70
CA ASN A 276 16.45 9.10 3.48
C ASN A 276 17.85 8.57 3.06
N ASN A 277 17.89 7.48 2.30
CA ASN A 277 19.12 7.02 1.70
C ASN A 277 19.29 7.72 0.34
N PRO A 278 20.34 8.53 0.14
CA PRO A 278 20.60 9.15 -1.16
C PRO A 278 20.60 8.07 -2.24
N MET A 279 19.89 8.31 -3.32
CA MET A 279 20.01 7.43 -4.49
C MET A 279 21.40 7.69 -5.09
N ASP A 280 22.21 6.63 -5.30
CA ASP A 280 23.56 6.76 -5.79
C ASP A 280 23.62 7.40 -7.19
N GLU A 281 22.51 7.31 -7.92
CA GLU A 281 22.33 7.83 -9.27
C GLU A 281 21.71 9.25 -9.33
N PHE A 282 21.45 9.88 -8.19
CA PHE A 282 21.12 11.29 -8.17
C PHE A 282 22.34 12.11 -8.52
N GLU A 283 22.56 12.29 -9.80
CA GLU A 283 23.34 13.41 -10.25
C GLU A 283 22.55 14.67 -9.92
N SER A 284 23.00 15.44 -8.91
CA SER A 284 22.80 16.87 -9.01
C SER A 284 23.48 17.24 -10.31
N GLN A 285 22.72 17.59 -11.32
CA GLN A 285 23.31 18.31 -12.45
C GLN A 285 23.68 19.67 -11.89
N GLY A 286 24.85 19.72 -11.26
CA GLY A 286 25.32 20.82 -10.43
C GLY A 286 25.46 22.16 -11.14
N ASP A 287 25.14 22.21 -12.42
CA ASP A 287 25.29 23.38 -13.26
C ASP A 287 23.95 23.91 -13.81
N VAL A 288 22.83 23.24 -13.54
CA VAL A 288 21.52 23.75 -14.03
C VAL A 288 20.73 24.34 -12.90
N VAL A 289 21.06 25.54 -12.56
CA VAL A 289 20.18 26.41 -11.80
C VAL A 289 19.27 27.11 -12.79
N SER A 290 18.25 26.39 -13.21
CA SER A 290 17.21 26.94 -14.06
C SER A 290 15.99 27.26 -13.21
N ASP A 291 15.20 28.19 -13.68
CA ASP A 291 13.90 28.46 -13.06
C ASP A 291 13.00 27.24 -13.23
N PHE A 292 12.35 26.83 -12.15
CA PHE A 292 11.41 25.71 -12.15
C PHE A 292 9.98 26.19 -11.97
N ILE A 293 9.08 25.65 -12.76
CA ILE A 293 7.64 25.91 -12.65
C ILE A 293 6.92 24.60 -12.32
N VAL A 294 6.22 24.59 -11.21
CA VAL A 294 5.28 23.53 -10.82
C VAL A 294 3.88 24.00 -11.19
N LEU A 295 3.36 23.58 -12.33
CA LEU A 295 2.02 23.97 -12.79
C LEU A 295 0.97 23.06 -12.15
N LEU A 296 0.10 23.62 -11.31
CA LEU A 296 -0.98 22.91 -10.64
C LEU A 296 -2.26 22.85 -11.48
N GLY A 297 -2.51 23.89 -12.29
CA GLY A 297 -3.71 24.03 -13.10
C GLY A 297 -3.63 23.41 -14.50
N ASP A 298 -2.46 22.97 -14.95
CA ASP A 298 -2.30 22.29 -16.20
C ASP A 298 -2.67 20.81 -16.04
N GLN A 299 -3.68 20.37 -16.78
CA GLN A 299 -4.14 18.98 -16.79
C GLN A 299 -3.00 17.99 -17.13
N ALA A 300 -2.05 18.40 -17.94
CA ALA A 300 -0.87 17.59 -18.26
C ALA A 300 -0.01 17.32 -17.02
N HIS A 301 0.21 18.31 -16.16
CA HIS A 301 0.99 18.15 -14.93
C HIS A 301 0.19 17.45 -13.82
N LEU A 302 -1.10 17.74 -13.68
CA LEU A 302 -1.98 17.09 -12.71
C LEU A 302 -2.14 15.57 -12.95
N ASN A 303 -2.03 15.15 -14.21
CA ASN A 303 -2.12 13.75 -14.61
C ASN A 303 -0.75 13.05 -14.65
N LEU A 304 0.36 13.76 -14.43
CA LEU A 304 1.64 13.11 -14.28
C LEU A 304 1.61 12.18 -13.05
N PRO A 305 2.05 10.92 -13.19
CA PRO A 305 1.97 9.93 -12.11
C PRO A 305 2.84 10.27 -10.89
N TYR A 306 3.50 11.41 -10.91
CA TYR A 306 4.56 11.82 -9.99
C TYR A 306 4.22 13.06 -9.16
N MET A 307 2.96 13.46 -9.12
CA MET A 307 2.48 14.45 -8.16
C MET A 307 1.71 13.74 -7.05
N SER A 308 2.18 13.85 -5.81
CA SER A 308 1.53 13.21 -4.67
C SER A 308 0.14 13.79 -4.39
N ALA A 309 -0.75 12.94 -3.87
CA ALA A 309 -2.07 13.38 -3.45
C ALA A 309 -1.99 14.43 -2.32
N ASP A 310 -0.99 14.29 -1.43
CA ASP A 310 -0.74 15.24 -0.35
C ASP A 310 -0.32 16.61 -0.91
N PHE A 311 0.58 16.64 -1.89
CA PHE A 311 0.96 17.90 -2.52
C PHE A 311 -0.23 18.57 -3.21
N LYS A 312 -1.04 17.81 -3.95
CA LYS A 312 -2.26 18.33 -4.57
C LYS A 312 -3.22 18.92 -3.54
N ARG A 313 -3.48 18.19 -2.45
CA ARG A 313 -4.41 18.63 -1.40
C ARG A 313 -3.95 19.92 -0.73
N ASP A 314 -2.66 20.02 -0.40
CA ASP A 314 -2.14 21.08 0.46
C ASP A 314 -1.69 22.33 -0.33
N PHE A 315 -1.39 22.18 -1.61
CA PHE A 315 -0.86 23.26 -2.46
C PHE A 315 -1.80 23.66 -3.61
N TYR A 316 -2.69 22.77 -4.08
CA TYR A 316 -3.71 23.11 -5.07
C TYR A 316 -5.05 23.33 -4.38
N THR A 317 -5.59 24.55 -4.49
CA THR A 317 -6.88 24.90 -3.88
C THR A 317 -7.63 25.85 -4.81
N GLU A 318 -8.90 25.55 -5.02
CA GLU A 318 -9.85 26.44 -5.65
C GLU A 318 -10.53 27.29 -4.57
N VAL A 319 -10.62 28.60 -4.77
CA VAL A 319 -11.24 29.55 -3.83
C VAL A 319 -12.27 30.37 -4.62
N GLY A 320 -13.54 30.03 -4.46
CA GLY A 320 -14.61 30.60 -5.28
C GLY A 320 -14.40 30.27 -6.76
N GLU A 321 -14.31 31.29 -7.62
CA GLU A 321 -13.97 31.16 -9.04
C GLU A 321 -12.44 31.14 -9.26
N GLY A 322 -11.66 31.59 -8.28
CA GLY A 322 -10.21 31.69 -8.36
C GLY A 322 -9.51 30.39 -7.98
N LYS A 323 -8.26 30.27 -8.41
CA LYS A 323 -7.42 29.10 -8.09
C LYS A 323 -5.94 29.43 -8.08
N PHE A 324 -5.21 28.76 -7.19
CA PHE A 324 -3.76 28.68 -7.26
C PHE A 324 -3.35 27.74 -8.40
N PHE A 325 -2.50 28.20 -9.31
CA PHE A 325 -2.19 27.45 -10.54
C PHE A 325 -0.71 27.09 -10.69
N SER A 326 0.21 27.78 -9.98
CA SER A 326 1.65 27.47 -10.08
C SER A 326 2.40 27.75 -8.79
N TYR A 327 3.52 27.06 -8.62
CA TYR A 327 4.63 27.44 -7.75
C TYR A 327 5.87 27.57 -8.62
N GLU A 328 6.60 28.66 -8.46
CA GLU A 328 7.72 28.97 -9.32
C GLU A 328 8.95 29.27 -8.45
N LEU A 329 10.01 28.51 -8.73
CA LEU A 329 11.31 28.69 -8.11
C LEU A 329 12.19 29.43 -9.15
N LEU A 330 12.33 30.72 -8.99
CA LEU A 330 13.03 31.58 -9.93
C LEU A 330 14.43 31.84 -9.39
N PHE A 331 15.41 31.11 -9.90
CA PHE A 331 16.80 31.16 -9.45
C PHE A 331 17.67 32.05 -10.34
N GLN A 332 17.26 32.25 -11.59
CA GLN A 332 18.01 33.00 -12.61
C GLN A 332 17.19 34.11 -13.27
N SER A 333 15.96 34.38 -12.82
CA SER A 333 15.19 35.48 -13.37
C SER A 333 15.95 36.81 -13.19
N ASP A 334 15.63 37.85 -14.00
CA ASP A 334 16.26 39.16 -13.99
C ASP A 334 16.27 39.93 -12.65
N ALA A 335 15.76 39.32 -11.60
CA ALA A 335 15.79 39.85 -10.23
C ALA A 335 17.18 39.59 -9.62
N ASP A 336 17.72 40.63 -8.95
CA ASP A 336 18.97 40.57 -8.19
C ASP A 336 18.93 39.51 -7.04
N THR A 337 17.77 38.96 -6.76
CA THR A 337 17.52 38.01 -5.67
C THR A 337 16.59 36.90 -6.14
N PRO A 338 16.93 35.62 -5.89
CA PRO A 338 16.05 34.49 -6.20
C PRO A 338 14.69 34.61 -5.52
N LEU A 339 13.63 34.16 -6.22
CA LEU A 339 12.27 34.23 -5.74
C LEU A 339 11.63 32.84 -5.65
N LEU A 340 10.82 32.64 -4.63
CA LEU A 340 9.78 31.60 -4.57
C LEU A 340 8.44 32.32 -4.68
N ARG A 341 7.68 32.06 -5.74
CA ARG A 341 6.38 32.69 -5.93
C ARG A 341 5.26 31.70 -6.18
N VAL A 342 4.06 32.10 -5.82
CA VAL A 342 2.81 31.39 -6.12
C VAL A 342 1.97 32.22 -7.07
N GLY A 343 1.43 31.55 -8.10
CA GLY A 343 0.52 32.16 -9.05
C GLY A 343 -0.94 31.87 -8.69
N TYR A 344 -1.77 32.89 -8.77
CA TYR A 344 -3.21 32.84 -8.52
C TYR A 344 -3.98 33.47 -9.69
N THR A 345 -5.14 32.89 -10.06
CA THR A 345 -6.07 33.47 -11.03
C THR A 345 -7.38 33.80 -10.33
N PRO A 346 -7.74 35.08 -10.15
CA PRO A 346 -8.96 35.47 -9.44
C PRO A 346 -10.26 34.95 -10.07
N THR A 347 -10.35 34.94 -11.39
CA THR A 347 -11.55 34.50 -12.13
C THR A 347 -11.41 33.08 -12.72
N GLY A 348 -10.30 32.40 -12.43
CA GLY A 348 -9.97 31.13 -13.07
C GLY A 348 -9.48 31.27 -14.53
N ASN A 349 -9.44 32.49 -15.07
CA ASN A 349 -8.94 32.76 -16.41
C ASN A 349 -7.41 32.95 -16.38
N GLN A 350 -6.72 32.35 -17.35
CA GLN A 350 -5.26 32.47 -17.44
C GLN A 350 -4.76 33.87 -17.80
N ASN A 351 -5.62 34.79 -18.21
CA ASN A 351 -5.24 36.16 -18.57
C ASN A 351 -5.23 37.12 -17.37
N ASP A 352 -5.77 36.71 -16.21
CA ASP A 352 -5.85 37.54 -14.99
C ASP A 352 -4.92 37.02 -13.88
N ARG A 353 -3.76 36.50 -14.25
CA ARG A 353 -2.76 35.95 -13.33
C ARG A 353 -2.14 37.04 -12.47
N VAL A 354 -2.09 36.78 -11.18
CA VAL A 354 -1.37 37.59 -10.18
C VAL A 354 -0.38 36.69 -9.44
N TYR A 355 0.74 37.28 -9.00
CA TYR A 355 1.80 36.52 -8.34
C TYR A 355 2.13 37.14 -6.98
N TYR A 356 2.27 36.27 -5.98
CA TYR A 356 2.80 36.64 -4.68
C TYR A 356 4.14 35.96 -4.45
N ALA A 357 5.17 36.68 -3.99
CA ALA A 357 6.52 36.15 -3.96
C ALA A 357 7.24 36.42 -2.63
N TYR A 358 8.11 35.48 -2.27
CA TYR A 358 9.13 35.62 -1.24
C TYR A 358 10.52 35.71 -1.86
N LYS A 359 11.36 36.61 -1.33
CA LYS A 359 12.79 36.61 -1.60
C LYS A 359 13.44 35.46 -0.85
N CYS A 360 14.24 34.66 -1.56
CA CYS A 360 14.86 33.46 -1.05
C CYS A 360 16.35 33.42 -1.40
N ASN A 361 17.14 32.75 -0.54
CA ASN A 361 18.42 32.19 -0.96
C ASN A 361 18.22 30.73 -1.26
N TYR A 362 19.01 30.19 -2.19
CA TYR A 362 19.08 28.78 -2.41
C TYR A 362 20.53 28.29 -2.43
N GLU A 363 20.71 27.04 -2.04
CA GLU A 363 21.99 26.34 -2.06
C GLU A 363 21.79 24.95 -2.62
N ILE A 364 22.64 24.54 -3.58
CA ILE A 364 22.67 23.18 -4.07
C ILE A 364 23.87 22.50 -3.42
N ARG A 365 23.61 21.50 -2.56
CA ARG A 365 24.63 20.68 -1.95
C ARG A 365 24.10 19.27 -1.72
N ASP A 366 24.97 18.28 -1.75
CA ASP A 366 24.61 16.87 -1.51
C ASP A 366 23.44 16.40 -2.37
N LYS A 367 23.38 16.87 -3.64
CA LYS A 367 22.30 16.53 -4.61
C LYS A 367 20.89 17.01 -4.18
N LYS A 368 20.81 18.10 -3.44
CA LYS A 368 19.59 18.68 -2.91
C LYS A 368 19.57 20.18 -3.11
N ILE A 369 18.37 20.72 -3.27
CA ILE A 369 18.12 22.15 -3.26
C ILE A 369 17.62 22.53 -1.86
N TYR A 370 18.31 23.46 -1.21
CA TYR A 370 17.88 24.10 0.04
C TYR A 370 17.38 25.49 -0.27
N ILE A 371 16.21 25.83 0.24
CA ILE A 371 15.58 27.14 0.06
C ILE A 371 15.46 27.80 1.41
N THR A 372 15.96 29.03 1.52
CA THR A 372 15.91 29.82 2.76
C THR A 372 15.17 31.13 2.49
N PHE A 373 14.15 31.39 3.29
CA PHE A 373 13.42 32.65 3.25
C PHE A 373 14.31 33.82 3.70
N ILE A 374 14.26 34.94 2.97
CA ILE A 374 14.94 36.18 3.31
C ILE A 374 13.93 37.28 3.69
N GLY A 375 12.84 37.39 2.96
CA GLY A 375 11.83 38.41 3.14
C GLY A 375 10.73 38.35 2.08
N GLU A 376 9.74 39.18 2.22
CA GLU A 376 8.71 39.37 1.20
C GLU A 376 9.26 40.17 0.01
N HIS A 377 8.73 39.94 -1.18
CA HIS A 377 9.06 40.74 -2.35
C HIS A 377 8.31 42.06 -2.28
N GLU A 378 8.99 43.16 -2.63
CA GLU A 378 8.44 44.52 -2.46
C GLU A 378 7.47 44.90 -3.58
N ASP A 379 7.68 44.39 -4.79
CA ASP A 379 6.81 44.64 -5.95
C ASP A 379 5.67 43.59 -5.99
N MET A 380 4.56 43.94 -5.33
CA MET A 380 3.35 43.11 -5.33
C MET A 380 2.31 43.72 -6.27
N ASP A 381 1.56 42.86 -6.97
CA ASP A 381 0.39 43.28 -7.74
C ASP A 381 -0.63 44.01 -6.84
N GLU A 382 -1.33 45.00 -7.39
CA GLU A 382 -2.38 45.73 -6.68
C GLU A 382 -3.44 44.80 -6.05
N PHE A 383 -3.66 43.66 -6.63
CA PHE A 383 -4.54 42.59 -6.12
C PHE A 383 -4.21 42.21 -4.65
N TRP A 384 -2.93 42.09 -4.32
CA TRP A 384 -2.47 41.62 -3.01
C TRP A 384 -2.50 42.67 -1.92
N ILE A 385 -2.60 43.96 -2.29
CA ILE A 385 -2.70 45.08 -1.35
C ILE A 385 -4.15 45.55 -1.13
N ASP A 386 -5.10 44.99 -1.90
CA ASP A 386 -6.52 45.26 -1.75
C ASP A 386 -7.06 44.54 -0.50
N PRO A 387 -7.67 45.25 0.46
CA PRO A 387 -8.24 44.67 1.68
C PRO A 387 -9.30 43.61 1.42
N ASP A 388 -10.01 43.66 0.29
CA ASP A 388 -11.02 42.67 -0.07
C ASP A 388 -10.40 41.29 -0.40
N ASN A 389 -9.09 41.22 -0.65
CA ASN A 389 -8.34 40.05 -0.95
C ASN A 389 -7.47 39.51 0.19
N GLU A 390 -7.62 40.04 1.43
CA GLU A 390 -6.79 39.70 2.59
C GLU A 390 -6.78 38.20 2.88
N GLU A 391 -7.92 37.50 2.74
CA GLU A 391 -8.01 36.06 2.95
C GLU A 391 -7.16 35.30 1.92
N ILE A 392 -7.17 35.72 0.66
CA ILE A 392 -6.38 35.09 -0.41
C ILE A 392 -4.89 35.36 -0.19
N LEU A 393 -4.53 36.56 0.23
CA LEU A 393 -3.16 36.94 0.59
C LEU A 393 -2.65 36.02 1.72
N GLN A 394 -3.42 35.84 2.78
CA GLN A 394 -3.05 34.98 3.89
C GLN A 394 -2.85 33.52 3.39
N MET A 395 -3.73 33.03 2.55
CA MET A 395 -3.58 31.69 1.95
C MET A 395 -2.31 31.56 1.09
N ALA A 396 -1.92 32.59 0.35
CA ALA A 396 -0.68 32.63 -0.43
C ALA A 396 0.55 32.55 0.48
N GLN A 397 0.57 33.35 1.55
CA GLN A 397 1.64 33.39 2.55
C GLN A 397 1.80 32.04 3.27
N GLU A 398 0.69 31.44 3.71
CA GLU A 398 0.70 30.11 4.35
C GLU A 398 1.30 29.05 3.43
N ARG A 399 0.94 29.05 2.14
CA ARG A 399 1.46 28.08 1.16
C ARG A 399 2.95 28.25 0.89
N LEU A 400 3.41 29.49 0.69
CA LEU A 400 4.84 29.74 0.49
C LEU A 400 5.65 29.36 1.74
N THR A 401 5.12 29.68 2.92
CA THR A 401 5.72 29.26 4.19
C THR A 401 5.79 27.75 4.32
N HIS A 402 4.71 27.06 3.97
CA HIS A 402 4.67 25.60 3.97
C HIS A 402 5.66 25.01 2.94
N PHE A 403 5.78 25.61 1.74
CA PHE A 403 6.76 25.17 0.75
C PHE A 403 8.20 25.30 1.27
N ILE A 404 8.52 26.37 1.99
CA ILE A 404 9.82 26.54 2.65
C ILE A 404 10.02 25.49 3.74
N GLN A 405 9.00 25.18 4.54
CA GLN A 405 9.08 24.15 5.57
C GLN A 405 9.39 22.76 4.99
N ILE A 406 8.71 22.37 3.91
CA ILE A 406 8.99 21.08 3.25
C ILE A 406 10.35 21.06 2.57
N SER A 407 10.98 22.21 2.35
CA SER A 407 12.33 22.37 1.78
C SER A 407 13.44 22.42 2.85
N SER A 408 13.10 22.42 4.13
CA SER A 408 14.02 22.71 5.25
C SER A 408 15.22 21.77 5.34
N GLN A 409 15.06 20.48 4.99
CA GLN A 409 16.14 19.49 4.91
C GLN A 409 16.62 19.24 3.47
N GLY A 410 16.14 20.06 2.54
CA GLY A 410 16.42 19.97 1.12
C GLY A 410 15.33 19.24 0.33
N ILE A 411 15.34 19.50 -0.97
CA ILE A 411 14.50 18.85 -1.97
C ILE A 411 15.43 18.09 -2.91
N TYR A 412 15.20 16.78 -3.08
CA TYR A 412 15.82 16.03 -4.15
C TYR A 412 15.26 16.45 -5.49
N LEU A 413 16.15 16.61 -6.46
CA LEU A 413 15.82 16.95 -7.84
C LEU A 413 16.43 15.91 -8.77
N TRP A 414 15.65 15.41 -9.73
CA TRP A 414 16.18 14.54 -10.78
C TRP A 414 15.45 14.76 -12.11
N LYS A 415 16.22 14.65 -13.19
CA LYS A 415 15.71 14.80 -14.53
C LYS A 415 14.95 13.54 -14.95
N SER A 416 13.74 13.72 -15.43
CA SER A 416 12.93 12.67 -16.03
C SER A 416 13.29 12.47 -17.50
N SER A 417 12.95 11.31 -18.07
CA SER A 417 12.92 11.10 -19.51
C SER A 417 11.72 11.77 -20.19
N LEU A 418 10.78 12.32 -19.41
CA LEU A 418 9.60 13.00 -19.92
C LEU A 418 9.95 14.43 -20.32
N SER A 419 9.25 14.93 -21.35
CA SER A 419 9.27 16.32 -21.76
C SER A 419 7.84 16.84 -21.76
N ALA A 420 7.61 17.99 -21.13
CA ALA A 420 6.35 18.71 -21.22
C ALA A 420 6.45 19.80 -22.32
N THR A 421 5.33 20.47 -22.58
CA THR A 421 5.25 21.56 -23.56
C THR A 421 6.24 22.70 -23.24
N LEU A 422 6.57 22.89 -21.95
CA LEU A 422 7.47 23.95 -21.49
C LEU A 422 8.94 23.51 -21.38
N GLY A 423 9.27 22.24 -21.62
CA GLY A 423 10.64 21.75 -21.55
C GLY A 423 10.82 20.45 -20.76
N PRO A 424 12.05 20.11 -20.38
CA PRO A 424 12.33 18.91 -19.59
C PRO A 424 11.58 18.89 -18.26
N VAL A 425 11.04 17.74 -17.90
CA VAL A 425 10.38 17.52 -16.61
C VAL A 425 11.40 17.04 -15.58
N TYR A 426 11.41 17.69 -14.44
CA TYR A 426 12.15 17.28 -13.26
C TYR A 426 11.19 16.86 -12.16
N TYR A 427 11.59 15.87 -11.39
CA TYR A 427 10.87 15.46 -10.19
C TYR A 427 11.55 16.01 -8.97
N MET A 428 10.74 16.53 -8.07
CA MET A 428 11.16 17.10 -6.80
C MET A 428 10.53 16.29 -5.67
N ARG A 429 11.28 16.09 -4.59
CA ARG A 429 10.77 15.44 -3.41
C ARG A 429 11.36 16.07 -2.15
N SER A 430 10.50 16.40 -1.22
CA SER A 430 10.88 16.85 0.11
C SER A 430 11.57 15.71 0.89
N ILE A 431 12.62 16.06 1.63
CA ILE A 431 13.31 15.16 2.54
C ILE A 431 12.70 15.21 3.93
N SER A 432 12.34 16.41 4.40
CA SER A 432 11.68 16.58 5.68
C SER A 432 10.31 15.91 5.73
N GLU A 433 9.57 15.98 4.61
CA GLU A 433 8.24 15.38 4.47
C GLU A 433 8.13 14.60 3.16
N PRO A 434 8.63 13.36 3.09
CA PRO A 434 8.70 12.56 1.86
C PRO A 434 7.36 12.28 1.15
N LYS A 435 6.23 12.50 1.83
CA LYS A 435 4.89 12.46 1.22
C LYS A 435 4.70 13.52 0.13
N TYR A 436 5.47 14.62 0.17
CA TYR A 436 5.43 15.66 -0.85
C TYR A 436 6.46 15.38 -1.94
N TYR A 437 5.97 14.95 -3.09
CA TYR A 437 6.71 14.86 -4.32
C TYR A 437 5.87 15.41 -5.48
N PHE A 438 6.53 16.10 -6.40
CA PHE A 438 5.86 16.84 -7.45
C PHE A 438 6.78 17.05 -8.65
N PRO A 439 6.23 17.13 -9.88
CA PRO A 439 6.99 17.47 -11.07
C PRO A 439 7.15 19.00 -11.19
N GLY A 440 8.26 19.42 -11.76
CA GLY A 440 8.45 20.78 -12.22
C GLY A 440 9.07 20.78 -13.61
N THR A 441 8.76 21.79 -14.40
CA THR A 441 9.39 22.02 -15.71
C THR A 441 10.37 23.15 -15.62
N VAL A 442 11.48 23.04 -16.33
CA VAL A 442 12.41 24.17 -16.48
C VAL A 442 11.79 25.19 -17.41
N ASN A 443 11.71 26.43 -16.95
CA ASN A 443 11.40 27.55 -17.83
C ASN A 443 12.67 27.85 -18.63
N GLN A 444 12.78 27.34 -19.82
CA GLN A 444 13.77 27.84 -20.77
C GLN A 444 13.25 29.20 -21.22
N ALA A 445 13.84 30.26 -20.70
CA ALA A 445 13.68 31.56 -21.33
C ALA A 445 13.94 31.36 -22.83
N VAL A 446 12.92 31.62 -23.62
CA VAL A 446 13.10 31.68 -25.07
C VAL A 446 14.06 32.84 -25.26
N GLU A 447 15.31 32.52 -25.59
CA GLU A 447 16.23 33.52 -26.13
C GLU A 447 15.56 34.08 -27.38
N GLU A 448 15.03 35.32 -27.31
CA GLU A 448 14.62 36.10 -28.48
C GLU A 448 15.83 36.58 -29.27
#